data_82e95075caf6ad983168d1db5358a27a
#
_entry.id   82e95075caf6ad983168d1db5358a27a
#
_cell.length_a   1.000
_cell.length_b   1.000
_cell.length_c   1.000
_cell.angle_alpha   90.00
_cell.angle_beta   90.00
_cell.angle_gamma   90.00
#
_symmetry.space_group_name_H-M   'P 1'
#
loop_
_entity.id
_entity.type
_entity.pdbx_description
1 polymer ?
#
loop_
_entity_poly.entity_id
_entity_poly.type
_entity_poly.pdbx_seq_one_letter_code
_entity_poly.pdbx_strand_id
1 'polypeptide(L)'
;MIAVCGIALSALSASASENKITVTPHAISGPLTNPGNGVASFHDGYGERLSESKYPDTGIEYQRFYWSDLEPVEGKFNYTLVDGAFAVAARHKPAMNVGLRFMTLEEPDSGSRIPDWLIKKGIKGTWTPNGKTFVPDLDDPVFIQYAQRLLNAFGKRYDGNPELAFLDIGMVGSWGEWHNSNFPTVKPLLERYSTEQLNRYVDMHFTAFPHTPKIMLISGGETLAYAAKKGAGWRADCWGDWHNFTPEWSHMRDDYPQRLAAAQASWSGFNTAWKKAPVSLEICGYMAEWLSVQHYTREQVQASFDWALAHHASTLNLKSREVPGKYRDIVDKTLEKIGYRFRVVSLTHDKTSLLGQPIVLDSQWSNDGVAPIYLSYRLAWRLQDEQGNTVTQAVTDSDIRQWLPGQHALHSTLAVPSNRKSGRYVVDVALIDKSGKARIQLANEGQQNDGWYRLSTITLQ
;
A
#
# COMPACT_ATOMS: atom_id res chain seq x y z
N MET A 1 -10.10 -33.89 -64.75
CA MET A 1 -8.83 -33.69 -64.01
C MET A 1 -9.04 -32.71 -62.92
N ILE A 2 -9.42 -33.20 -61.77
CA ILE A 2 -9.48 -32.43 -60.48
C ILE A 2 -9.05 -33.44 -59.41
N ALA A 3 -7.93 -33.25 -58.83
CA ALA A 3 -7.66 -33.74 -57.49
C ALA A 3 -6.28 -33.26 -57.04
N VAL A 4 -6.21 -33.02 -55.74
CA VAL A 4 -5.03 -32.84 -54.87
C VAL A 4 -4.58 -31.42 -54.66
N CYS A 5 -5.17 -30.80 -53.66
CA CYS A 5 -4.51 -29.83 -52.79
C CYS A 5 -5.32 -29.72 -51.47
N GLY A 6 -5.07 -30.61 -50.51
CA GLY A 6 -5.85 -30.59 -49.25
C GLY A 6 -5.30 -31.44 -48.11
N ILE A 7 -3.99 -31.68 -48.00
CA ILE A 7 -3.45 -32.52 -46.91
C ILE A 7 -2.29 -31.84 -46.11
N ALA A 8 -1.73 -30.74 -46.58
CA ALA A 8 -0.54 -30.17 -45.94
C ALA A 8 -0.81 -29.22 -44.74
N LEU A 9 -2.05 -28.71 -44.56
CA LEU A 9 -2.34 -27.77 -43.45
C LEU A 9 -2.66 -28.44 -42.09
N SER A 10 -3.16 -29.67 -42.09
CA SER A 10 -3.54 -30.36 -40.85
C SER A 10 -2.35 -30.97 -40.09
N ALA A 11 -1.26 -31.30 -40.77
CA ALA A 11 -0.08 -31.88 -40.13
C ALA A 11 0.77 -30.85 -39.38
N LEU A 12 0.82 -29.59 -39.84
CA LEU A 12 1.56 -28.52 -39.16
C LEU A 12 0.86 -28.05 -37.87
N SER A 13 -0.45 -28.01 -37.84
CA SER A 13 -1.20 -27.62 -36.64
C SER A 13 -1.19 -28.71 -35.56
N ALA A 14 -1.19 -29.99 -35.92
CA ALA A 14 -1.07 -31.10 -34.97
C ALA A 14 0.33 -31.16 -34.33
N SER A 15 1.39 -31.00 -35.13
CA SER A 15 2.78 -30.99 -34.65
C SER A 15 3.08 -29.80 -33.72
N ALA A 16 2.51 -28.63 -34.00
CA ALA A 16 2.64 -27.46 -33.12
C ALA A 16 1.93 -27.63 -31.75
N SER A 17 0.85 -28.41 -31.70
CA SER A 17 0.13 -28.73 -30.46
C SER A 17 0.88 -29.76 -29.59
N GLU A 18 1.59 -30.71 -30.19
CA GLU A 18 2.33 -31.75 -29.46
C GLU A 18 3.58 -31.21 -28.70
N ASN A 19 4.19 -30.12 -29.18
CA ASN A 19 5.37 -29.54 -28.52
C ASN A 19 5.03 -28.63 -27.37
N LYS A 20 3.78 -28.22 -27.15
CA LYS A 20 3.41 -27.32 -26.02
C LYS A 20 3.15 -28.07 -24.72
N ILE A 21 3.51 -27.42 -23.62
CA ILE A 21 3.16 -27.82 -22.27
C ILE A 21 2.48 -26.65 -21.53
N THR A 22 1.44 -26.94 -20.78
CA THR A 22 0.83 -26.02 -19.84
C THR A 22 1.04 -26.55 -18.44
N VAL A 23 1.69 -25.76 -17.60
CA VAL A 23 1.83 -26.05 -16.17
C VAL A 23 0.87 -25.18 -15.36
N THR A 24 0.31 -25.75 -14.30
CA THR A 24 -0.57 -25.07 -13.36
C THR A 24 0.08 -25.13 -11.99
N PRO A 25 0.78 -24.06 -11.55
CA PRO A 25 1.45 -24.05 -10.26
C PRO A 25 0.44 -24.16 -9.10
N HIS A 26 0.79 -24.93 -8.09
CA HIS A 26 -0.07 -25.07 -6.91
C HIS A 26 -0.24 -23.72 -6.19
N ALA A 27 -1.48 -23.40 -5.85
CA ALA A 27 -1.79 -22.24 -5.04
C ALA A 27 -1.59 -22.54 -3.54
N ILE A 28 -1.17 -21.53 -2.79
CA ILE A 28 -1.08 -21.59 -1.33
C ILE A 28 -2.15 -20.72 -0.66
N SER A 29 -2.61 -21.15 0.51
CA SER A 29 -3.46 -20.37 1.41
C SER A 29 -2.60 -19.66 2.49
N GLY A 30 -3.27 -18.89 3.34
CA GLY A 30 -2.64 -18.14 4.43
C GLY A 30 -2.19 -16.74 4.03
N PRO A 31 -1.96 -15.86 5.02
CA PRO A 31 -1.46 -14.51 4.79
C PRO A 31 -0.11 -14.50 4.08
N LEU A 32 0.11 -13.51 3.24
CA LEU A 32 1.41 -13.19 2.65
C LEU A 32 1.87 -11.84 3.18
N THR A 33 3.15 -11.74 3.57
CA THR A 33 3.74 -10.47 3.96
C THR A 33 4.42 -9.84 2.75
N ASN A 34 3.79 -8.82 2.21
CA ASN A 34 4.25 -8.14 1.01
C ASN A 34 4.47 -6.64 1.26
N PRO A 35 5.45 -6.01 0.59
CA PRO A 35 5.72 -4.58 0.73
C PRO A 35 4.49 -3.72 0.39
N GLY A 36 4.20 -2.73 1.23
CA GLY A 36 3.10 -1.79 1.01
C GLY A 36 1.70 -2.39 1.15
N ASN A 37 1.58 -3.57 1.75
CA ASN A 37 0.35 -4.36 1.81
C ASN A 37 0.16 -5.04 3.18
N GLY A 38 -1.08 -5.23 3.60
CA GLY A 38 -1.40 -5.95 4.83
C GLY A 38 -1.30 -5.08 6.10
N VAL A 39 -0.68 -5.60 7.15
CA VAL A 39 -0.61 -4.92 8.44
C VAL A 39 0.49 -3.86 8.44
N ALA A 40 0.18 -2.69 9.00
CA ALA A 40 1.14 -1.64 9.27
C ALA A 40 1.62 -1.69 10.73
N SER A 41 2.92 -1.47 10.97
CA SER A 41 3.42 -1.18 12.29
C SER A 41 2.98 0.24 12.72
N PHE A 42 2.92 0.49 14.01
CA PHE A 42 2.52 1.80 14.54
C PHE A 42 3.70 2.47 15.21
N HIS A 43 4.18 3.49 14.60
CA HIS A 43 5.36 4.33 14.76
C HIS A 43 6.42 3.96 15.83
N ASP A 44 6.06 3.30 16.92
CA ASP A 44 7.02 2.93 17.98
C ASP A 44 7.55 1.49 17.82
N GLY A 45 7.22 0.81 16.73
CA GLY A 45 7.66 -0.55 16.47
C GLY A 45 7.15 -1.58 17.47
N TYR A 46 6.01 -1.36 18.06
CA TYR A 46 5.45 -2.30 19.04
C TYR A 46 5.15 -3.68 18.47
N GLY A 47 4.63 -3.74 17.24
CA GLY A 47 4.23 -4.98 16.59
C GLY A 47 5.40 -5.89 16.27
N GLU A 48 6.52 -5.34 15.88
CA GLU A 48 7.72 -6.08 15.51
C GLU A 48 8.35 -6.85 16.68
N ARG A 49 7.96 -6.53 17.91
CA ARG A 49 8.41 -7.19 19.14
C ARG A 49 7.49 -8.32 19.59
N LEU A 50 6.31 -8.42 19.00
CA LEU A 50 5.36 -9.48 19.30
C LEU A 50 5.65 -10.70 18.42
N SER A 51 5.37 -11.90 18.97
CA SER A 51 5.42 -13.12 18.16
C SER A 51 4.29 -13.16 17.14
N GLU A 52 4.48 -13.91 16.05
CA GLU A 52 3.44 -14.09 15.02
C GLU A 52 2.13 -14.68 15.57
N SER A 53 2.19 -15.45 16.66
CA SER A 53 1.00 -15.94 17.35
C SER A 53 0.18 -14.83 18.01
N LYS A 54 0.79 -13.70 18.34
CA LYS A 54 0.16 -12.57 19.00
C LYS A 54 -0.21 -11.44 18.04
N TYR A 55 0.57 -11.26 16.98
CA TYR A 55 0.38 -10.18 16.02
C TYR A 55 0.81 -10.64 14.63
N PRO A 56 0.04 -10.33 13.58
CA PRO A 56 0.42 -10.66 12.21
C PRO A 56 1.71 -9.96 11.80
N ASP A 57 2.46 -10.56 10.89
CA ASP A 57 3.64 -9.93 10.31
C ASP A 57 3.28 -8.66 9.53
N THR A 58 4.20 -7.71 9.46
CA THR A 58 3.95 -6.36 8.95
C THR A 58 4.61 -6.10 7.61
N GLY A 59 3.87 -5.49 6.68
CA GLY A 59 4.36 -5.08 5.36
C GLY A 59 4.72 -3.60 5.25
N ILE A 60 4.37 -2.81 6.27
CA ILE A 60 4.53 -1.36 6.28
C ILE A 60 5.04 -0.88 7.63
N GLU A 61 6.13 -0.11 7.60
CA GLU A 61 6.59 0.70 8.73
C GLU A 61 5.90 2.06 8.65
N TYR A 62 4.89 2.29 9.50
CA TYR A 62 4.13 3.53 9.50
C TYR A 62 4.63 4.49 10.55
N GLN A 63 5.15 5.66 10.13
CA GLN A 63 5.75 6.67 11.00
C GLN A 63 5.04 8.01 10.89
N ARG A 64 4.84 8.67 12.03
CA ARG A 64 4.22 9.98 12.16
C ARG A 64 5.20 10.93 12.84
N PHE A 65 5.39 12.11 12.24
CA PHE A 65 6.33 13.11 12.76
C PHE A 65 5.65 14.47 12.87
N TYR A 66 5.94 15.17 13.95
CA TYR A 66 5.50 16.55 14.12
C TYR A 66 6.47 17.52 13.46
N TRP A 67 5.97 18.65 12.98
CA TRP A 67 6.81 19.68 12.35
C TRP A 67 7.92 20.17 13.30
N SER A 68 7.61 20.35 14.60
CA SER A 68 8.61 20.72 15.60
C SER A 68 9.84 19.81 15.64
N ASP A 69 9.66 18.50 15.36
CA ASP A 69 10.75 17.51 15.34
C ASP A 69 11.46 17.49 13.99
N LEU A 70 10.72 17.72 12.91
CA LEU A 70 11.24 17.73 11.54
C LEU A 70 12.08 18.95 11.22
N GLU A 71 11.80 20.10 11.85
CA GLU A 71 12.51 21.37 11.64
C GLU A 71 12.63 22.16 12.94
N PRO A 72 13.39 21.66 13.94
CA PRO A 72 13.52 22.33 15.26
C PRO A 72 14.19 23.69 15.18
N VAL A 73 14.99 23.93 14.16
CA VAL A 73 15.63 25.22 13.83
C VAL A 73 15.31 25.58 12.40
N GLU A 74 14.95 26.85 12.16
CA GLU A 74 14.58 27.32 10.81
C GLU A 74 15.60 26.94 9.75
N GLY A 75 15.12 26.23 8.70
CA GLY A 75 15.95 25.76 7.57
C GLY A 75 16.83 24.55 7.88
N LYS A 76 16.80 24.00 9.10
CA LYS A 76 17.55 22.80 9.47
C LYS A 76 16.59 21.61 9.58
N PHE A 77 16.44 20.91 8.48
CA PHE A 77 15.54 19.76 8.41
C PHE A 77 16.18 18.50 8.98
N ASN A 78 15.49 17.86 9.91
CA ASN A 78 15.95 16.63 10.56
C ASN A 78 15.55 15.39 9.73
N TYR A 79 16.28 15.15 8.66
CA TYR A 79 16.06 13.97 7.81
C TYR A 79 16.34 12.65 8.52
N THR A 80 17.13 12.67 9.61
CA THR A 80 17.50 11.46 10.36
C THR A 80 16.28 10.68 10.86
N LEU A 81 15.19 11.38 11.19
CA LEU A 81 13.95 10.75 11.63
C LEU A 81 13.33 9.88 10.52
N VAL A 82 13.21 10.43 9.33
CA VAL A 82 12.63 9.71 8.18
C VAL A 82 13.60 8.65 7.65
N ASP A 83 14.90 8.96 7.56
CA ASP A 83 15.92 7.96 7.21
C ASP A 83 15.92 6.78 8.19
N GLY A 84 15.65 7.03 9.48
CA GLY A 84 15.48 6.03 10.52
C GLY A 84 14.31 5.08 10.26
N ALA A 85 13.16 5.60 9.80
CA ALA A 85 12.02 4.78 9.42
C ALA A 85 12.37 3.83 8.26
N PHE A 86 13.03 4.33 7.22
CA PHE A 86 13.51 3.49 6.12
C PHE A 86 14.52 2.43 6.59
N ALA A 87 15.41 2.79 7.53
CA ALA A 87 16.38 1.84 8.08
C ALA A 87 15.72 0.73 8.90
N VAL A 88 14.66 1.03 9.65
CA VAL A 88 13.85 0.02 10.36
C VAL A 88 13.16 -0.89 9.36
N ALA A 89 12.46 -0.33 8.39
CA ALA A 89 11.75 -1.08 7.36
C ALA A 89 12.67 -2.03 6.58
N ALA A 90 13.87 -1.57 6.22
CA ALA A 90 14.85 -2.37 5.49
C ALA A 90 15.42 -3.56 6.27
N ARG A 91 15.46 -3.48 7.62
CA ARG A 91 15.96 -4.57 8.47
C ARG A 91 14.92 -5.66 8.73
N HIS A 92 13.65 -5.36 8.56
CA HIS A 92 12.58 -6.34 8.70
C HIS A 92 12.70 -7.46 7.64
N LYS A 93 12.21 -8.65 7.93
CA LYS A 93 12.27 -9.80 7.01
C LYS A 93 10.89 -10.46 6.88
N PRO A 94 10.24 -10.34 5.72
CA PRO A 94 10.66 -9.59 4.53
C PRO A 94 10.70 -8.09 4.77
N ALA A 95 11.49 -7.33 4.00
CA ALA A 95 11.63 -5.90 4.18
C ALA A 95 10.29 -5.18 3.91
N MET A 96 9.92 -4.28 4.82
CA MET A 96 8.72 -3.45 4.72
C MET A 96 8.91 -2.26 3.77
N ASN A 97 7.79 -1.64 3.37
CA ASN A 97 7.76 -0.28 2.87
C ASN A 97 7.44 0.71 3.99
N VAL A 98 7.64 2.00 3.74
CA VAL A 98 7.37 3.06 4.72
C VAL A 98 6.08 3.79 4.36
N GLY A 99 5.24 4.07 5.36
CA GLY A 99 4.15 5.04 5.30
C GLY A 99 4.52 6.26 6.15
N LEU A 100 4.26 7.47 5.67
CA LEU A 100 4.63 8.70 6.38
C LEU A 100 3.42 9.61 6.59
N ARG A 101 3.42 10.31 7.76
CA ARG A 101 2.52 11.42 8.06
C ARG A 101 3.30 12.54 8.72
N PHE A 102 3.15 13.77 8.22
CA PHE A 102 3.65 14.98 8.85
C PHE A 102 2.50 15.75 9.48
N MET A 103 2.66 16.18 10.73
CA MET A 103 1.59 16.70 11.55
C MET A 103 1.97 18.04 12.20
N THR A 104 0.95 18.86 12.52
CA THR A 104 1.12 20.21 13.08
C THR A 104 0.45 20.41 14.43
N LEU A 105 -0.40 19.48 14.84
CA LEU A 105 -1.22 19.58 16.04
C LEU A 105 -1.44 18.20 16.67
N GLU A 106 -1.55 18.15 17.99
CA GLU A 106 -1.82 16.92 18.74
C GLU A 106 -3.00 17.11 19.71
N GLU A 107 -2.72 17.40 20.97
CA GLU A 107 -3.70 17.56 22.03
C GLU A 107 -3.54 18.91 22.75
N PRO A 108 -4.58 19.38 23.48
CA PRO A 108 -4.53 20.67 24.19
C PRO A 108 -3.38 20.81 25.19
N ASP A 109 -2.94 19.68 25.77
CA ASP A 109 -1.90 19.64 26.80
C ASP A 109 -0.54 19.12 26.31
N SER A 110 -0.44 18.70 25.06
CA SER A 110 0.79 18.07 24.52
C SER A 110 1.93 19.05 24.24
N GLY A 111 1.65 20.36 24.27
CA GLY A 111 2.55 21.39 23.76
C GLY A 111 2.40 21.61 22.24
N SER A 112 2.94 22.73 21.79
CA SER A 112 2.89 23.09 20.37
C SER A 112 3.70 22.11 19.52
N ARG A 113 3.10 21.65 18.42
CA ARG A 113 3.72 20.68 17.48
C ARG A 113 4.25 21.33 16.22
N ILE A 114 4.19 22.66 16.16
CA ILE A 114 4.93 23.47 15.20
C ILE A 114 6.14 24.09 15.89
N PRO A 115 7.21 24.46 15.14
CA PRO A 115 8.42 24.99 15.76
C PRO A 115 8.22 26.33 16.45
N ASP A 116 8.87 26.54 17.57
CA ASP A 116 8.84 27.81 18.31
C ASP A 116 9.29 29.01 17.48
N TRP A 117 10.28 28.81 16.60
CA TRP A 117 10.76 29.87 15.71
C TRP A 117 9.66 30.36 14.77
N LEU A 118 8.74 29.47 14.33
CA LEU A 118 7.62 29.83 13.46
C LEU A 118 6.56 30.62 14.25
N ILE A 119 6.25 30.22 15.49
CA ILE A 119 5.36 30.99 16.38
C ILE A 119 5.93 32.38 16.63
N LYS A 120 7.24 32.49 16.88
CA LYS A 120 7.95 33.76 17.10
C LYS A 120 7.97 34.69 15.88
N LYS A 121 7.70 34.18 14.67
CA LYS A 121 7.49 35.02 13.48
C LYS A 121 6.15 35.75 13.48
N GLY A 122 5.27 35.48 14.47
CA GLY A 122 3.98 36.15 14.60
C GLY A 122 2.90 35.61 13.71
N ILE A 123 2.94 34.32 13.35
CA ILE A 123 1.82 33.65 12.67
C ILE A 123 0.56 33.74 13.52
N LYS A 124 -0.59 33.83 12.85
CA LYS A 124 -1.89 33.81 13.53
C LYS A 124 -2.21 32.43 14.06
N GLY A 125 -2.94 32.40 15.17
CA GLY A 125 -3.40 31.19 15.81
C GLY A 125 -3.92 31.48 17.23
N THR A 126 -4.30 30.43 17.92
CA THR A 126 -4.91 30.51 19.26
C THR A 126 -4.14 29.64 20.23
N TRP A 127 -3.76 30.21 21.37
CA TRP A 127 -3.24 29.44 22.48
C TRP A 127 -4.38 28.75 23.23
N THR A 128 -4.16 27.51 23.66
CA THR A 128 -5.07 26.87 24.62
C THR A 128 -5.14 27.68 25.93
N PRO A 129 -6.25 27.58 26.69
CA PRO A 129 -6.43 28.37 27.91
C PRO A 129 -5.31 28.22 28.95
N ASN A 130 -4.67 27.05 29.00
CA ASN A 130 -3.52 26.77 29.86
C ASN A 130 -2.18 27.28 29.30
N GLY A 131 -2.17 27.87 28.11
CA GLY A 131 -0.99 28.39 27.44
C GLY A 131 0.02 27.35 26.96
N LYS A 132 -0.34 26.07 26.93
CA LYS A 132 0.58 24.99 26.56
C LYS A 132 0.70 24.78 25.05
N THR A 133 -0.43 24.79 24.35
CA THR A 133 -0.48 24.42 22.92
C THR A 133 -0.95 25.59 22.06
N PHE A 134 -0.18 25.91 21.05
CA PHE A 134 -0.55 26.86 20.01
C PHE A 134 -1.22 26.16 18.85
N VAL A 135 -2.46 26.53 18.54
CA VAL A 135 -3.22 26.04 17.40
C VAL A 135 -3.08 27.04 16.26
N PRO A 136 -2.34 26.73 15.19
CA PRO A 136 -2.10 27.68 14.10
C PRO A 136 -3.36 27.90 13.28
N ASP A 137 -3.51 29.12 12.73
CA ASP A 137 -4.51 29.41 11.73
C ASP A 137 -4.01 28.93 10.35
N LEU A 138 -4.80 28.01 9.77
CA LEU A 138 -4.43 27.34 8.50
C LEU A 138 -4.52 28.26 7.28
N ASP A 139 -5.09 29.46 7.41
CA ASP A 139 -5.15 30.48 6.36
C ASP A 139 -4.12 31.61 6.55
N ASP A 140 -3.27 31.53 7.59
CA ASP A 140 -2.17 32.47 7.75
C ASP A 140 -1.14 32.31 6.61
N PRO A 141 -0.84 33.37 5.85
CA PRO A 141 0.01 33.26 4.67
C PRO A 141 1.46 32.87 5.01
N VAL A 142 1.98 33.23 6.20
CA VAL A 142 3.32 32.86 6.63
C VAL A 142 3.36 31.38 6.99
N PHE A 143 2.34 30.89 7.73
CA PHE A 143 2.20 29.46 8.03
C PHE A 143 2.14 28.63 6.75
N ILE A 144 1.31 29.03 5.78
CA ILE A 144 1.16 28.37 4.47
C ILE A 144 2.51 28.31 3.72
N GLN A 145 3.23 29.42 3.68
CA GLN A 145 4.53 29.50 3.00
C GLN A 145 5.55 28.51 3.63
N TYR A 146 5.64 28.47 4.94
CA TYR A 146 6.59 27.61 5.63
C TYR A 146 6.17 26.14 5.61
N ALA A 147 4.86 25.85 5.64
CA ALA A 147 4.34 24.51 5.47
C ALA A 147 4.70 23.93 4.09
N GLN A 148 4.51 24.70 3.03
CA GLN A 148 4.95 24.31 1.67
C GLN A 148 6.46 24.09 1.59
N ARG A 149 7.26 24.97 2.23
CA ARG A 149 8.72 24.81 2.28
C ARG A 149 9.14 23.53 2.97
N LEU A 150 8.53 23.18 4.10
CA LEU A 150 8.77 21.92 4.80
C LEU A 150 8.50 20.74 3.88
N LEU A 151 7.30 20.67 3.32
CA LEU A 151 6.90 19.59 2.44
C LEU A 151 7.84 19.47 1.22
N ASN A 152 8.21 20.59 0.59
CA ASN A 152 9.14 20.60 -0.54
C ASN A 152 10.54 20.07 -0.16
N ALA A 153 11.04 20.37 1.04
CA ALA A 153 12.32 19.87 1.51
C ALA A 153 12.32 18.34 1.64
N PHE A 154 11.26 17.77 2.23
CA PHE A 154 11.12 16.32 2.36
C PHE A 154 10.77 15.68 1.03
N GLY A 155 9.92 16.30 0.21
CA GLY A 155 9.59 15.83 -1.13
C GLY A 155 10.82 15.73 -2.03
N LYS A 156 11.69 16.73 -2.02
CA LYS A 156 12.94 16.69 -2.79
C LYS A 156 13.81 15.48 -2.46
N ARG A 157 13.76 15.00 -1.22
CA ARG A 157 14.58 13.85 -0.77
C ARG A 157 13.90 12.51 -0.97
N TYR A 158 12.57 12.42 -0.75
CA TYR A 158 11.88 11.14 -0.62
C TYR A 158 10.82 10.87 -1.69
N ASP A 159 10.38 11.86 -2.47
CA ASP A 159 9.37 11.61 -3.49
C ASP A 159 9.85 10.61 -4.54
N GLY A 160 8.97 9.68 -4.90
CA GLY A 160 9.29 8.62 -5.84
C GLY A 160 10.26 7.56 -5.31
N ASN A 161 10.60 7.58 -4.01
CA ASN A 161 11.35 6.49 -3.40
C ASN A 161 10.51 5.19 -3.51
N PRO A 162 11.02 4.11 -4.13
CA PRO A 162 10.28 2.87 -4.33
C PRO A 162 9.89 2.18 -3.01
N GLU A 163 10.53 2.55 -1.91
CA GLU A 163 10.23 2.02 -0.58
C GLU A 163 9.22 2.88 0.19
N LEU A 164 8.81 4.05 -0.34
CA LEU A 164 7.78 4.89 0.23
C LEU A 164 6.41 4.48 -0.33
N ALA A 165 5.64 3.75 0.48
CA ALA A 165 4.34 3.21 0.07
C ALA A 165 3.28 4.30 -0.12
N PHE A 166 3.23 5.26 0.80
CA PHE A 166 2.31 6.39 0.74
C PHE A 166 2.72 7.53 1.67
N LEU A 167 2.20 8.73 1.37
CA LEU A 167 2.21 9.90 2.25
C LEU A 167 0.77 10.22 2.64
N ASP A 168 0.51 10.32 3.94
CA ASP A 168 -0.76 10.80 4.49
C ASP A 168 -0.79 12.33 4.38
N ILE A 169 -1.90 12.88 3.90
CA ILE A 169 -2.13 14.34 3.83
C ILE A 169 -2.47 14.82 5.25
N GLY A 170 -1.47 14.95 6.10
CA GLY A 170 -1.56 14.99 7.56
C GLY A 170 -1.28 16.35 8.22
N MET A 171 -1.14 17.45 7.48
CA MET A 171 -0.82 18.76 8.08
C MET A 171 -2.03 19.53 8.60
N VAL A 172 -3.19 18.94 8.65
CA VAL A 172 -4.45 19.60 9.03
C VAL A 172 -5.11 18.88 10.21
N GLY A 173 -5.39 19.63 11.28
CA GLY A 173 -6.11 19.14 12.44
C GLY A 173 -5.26 18.35 13.42
N SER A 174 -5.90 17.87 14.48
CA SER A 174 -5.29 17.04 15.53
C SER A 174 -4.79 15.74 14.90
N TRP A 175 -3.55 15.38 15.24
CA TRP A 175 -2.86 14.19 14.67
C TRP A 175 -2.83 14.13 13.14
N GLY A 176 -3.12 15.25 12.45
CA GLY A 176 -3.30 15.26 11.01
C GLY A 176 -4.60 14.59 10.54
N GLU A 177 -5.61 14.53 11.40
CA GLU A 177 -6.87 13.79 11.18
C GLU A 177 -8.06 14.68 10.79
N TRP A 178 -7.77 15.87 10.25
CA TRP A 178 -8.76 16.76 9.63
C TRP A 178 -9.94 17.14 10.54
N HIS A 179 -9.70 17.14 11.85
CA HIS A 179 -10.62 17.62 12.87
C HIS A 179 -9.83 18.27 14.01
N ASN A 180 -10.53 18.96 14.89
CA ASN A 180 -9.99 19.48 16.16
C ASN A 180 -11.02 19.29 17.30
N SER A 181 -11.73 18.18 17.26
CA SER A 181 -12.82 17.86 18.21
C SER A 181 -12.33 17.75 19.66
N ASN A 182 -11.04 17.44 19.85
CA ASN A 182 -10.38 17.40 21.15
C ASN A 182 -9.95 18.79 21.68
N PHE A 183 -10.19 19.88 20.91
CA PHE A 183 -9.93 21.27 21.32
C PHE A 183 -11.25 22.02 21.56
N PRO A 184 -11.87 21.91 22.76
CA PRO A 184 -13.20 22.44 23.00
C PRO A 184 -13.30 23.99 22.95
N THR A 185 -12.16 24.68 23.05
CA THR A 185 -12.07 26.14 22.97
C THR A 185 -11.79 26.67 21.57
N VAL A 186 -11.60 25.78 20.60
CA VAL A 186 -11.35 26.12 19.19
C VAL A 186 -12.53 25.64 18.37
N LYS A 187 -13.11 26.54 17.55
CA LYS A 187 -14.24 26.17 16.67
C LYS A 187 -13.88 25.00 15.77
N PRO A 188 -14.84 24.15 15.41
CA PRO A 188 -14.63 23.06 14.46
C PRO A 188 -13.96 23.51 13.18
N LEU A 189 -13.11 22.67 12.63
CA LEU A 189 -12.28 22.97 11.45
C LEU A 189 -13.12 23.49 10.25
N LEU A 190 -14.22 22.80 9.94
CA LEU A 190 -15.09 23.13 8.79
C LEU A 190 -15.94 24.39 9.02
N GLU A 191 -16.01 24.92 10.27
CA GLU A 191 -16.63 26.22 10.54
C GLU A 191 -15.63 27.37 10.43
N ARG A 192 -14.32 27.07 10.48
CA ARG A 192 -13.25 28.09 10.41
C ARG A 192 -12.75 28.33 8.99
N TYR A 193 -12.78 27.31 8.14
CA TYR A 193 -12.14 27.35 6.82
C TYR A 193 -13.08 26.87 5.72
N SER A 194 -13.01 27.56 4.57
CA SER A 194 -13.69 27.10 3.36
C SER A 194 -12.99 25.89 2.75
N THR A 195 -13.69 25.16 1.89
CA THR A 195 -13.13 24.04 1.14
C THR A 195 -11.91 24.45 0.33
N GLU A 196 -11.90 25.65 -0.30
CA GLU A 196 -10.74 26.14 -1.05
C GLU A 196 -9.51 26.38 -0.16
N GLN A 197 -9.73 26.89 1.05
CA GLN A 197 -8.63 27.06 2.02
C GLN A 197 -8.02 25.73 2.42
N LEU A 198 -8.85 24.71 2.67
CA LEU A 198 -8.41 23.37 3.03
C LEU A 198 -7.79 22.60 1.84
N ASN A 199 -8.31 22.79 0.64
CA ASN A 199 -7.77 22.19 -0.58
C ASN A 199 -6.31 22.58 -0.85
N ARG A 200 -5.87 23.74 -0.38
CA ARG A 200 -4.45 24.16 -0.48
C ARG A 200 -3.49 23.16 0.17
N TYR A 201 -3.88 22.54 1.28
CA TYR A 201 -3.06 21.53 1.95
C TYR A 201 -2.95 20.25 1.14
N VAL A 202 -4.00 19.86 0.44
CA VAL A 202 -3.92 18.78 -0.55
C VAL A 202 -2.94 19.14 -1.65
N ASP A 203 -3.08 20.33 -2.23
CA ASP A 203 -2.20 20.82 -3.32
C ASP A 203 -0.73 20.87 -2.91
N MET A 204 -0.45 21.29 -1.67
CA MET A 204 0.91 21.30 -1.12
C MET A 204 1.56 19.92 -1.13
N HIS A 205 0.82 18.88 -0.70
CA HIS A 205 1.31 17.50 -0.69
C HIS A 205 1.52 16.97 -2.11
N PHE A 206 0.60 17.25 -3.03
CA PHE A 206 0.75 16.85 -4.44
C PHE A 206 1.88 17.57 -5.16
N THR A 207 2.14 18.85 -4.81
CA THR A 207 3.24 19.61 -5.35
C THR A 207 4.59 19.10 -4.86
N ALA A 208 4.68 18.80 -3.55
CA ALA A 208 5.92 18.34 -2.94
C ALA A 208 6.26 16.88 -3.26
N PHE A 209 5.22 16.03 -3.41
CA PHE A 209 5.36 14.60 -3.66
C PHE A 209 4.54 14.17 -4.89
N PRO A 210 4.90 14.60 -6.11
CA PRO A 210 4.12 14.29 -7.31
C PRO A 210 4.04 12.80 -7.66
N HIS A 211 5.01 11.98 -7.25
CA HIS A 211 5.10 10.55 -7.63
C HIS A 211 4.67 9.59 -6.53
N THR A 212 4.76 9.99 -5.26
CA THR A 212 4.37 9.13 -4.13
C THR A 212 2.85 9.03 -4.02
N PRO A 213 2.25 7.83 -3.84
CA PRO A 213 0.84 7.70 -3.52
C PRO A 213 0.46 8.49 -2.27
N LYS A 214 -0.69 9.14 -2.27
CA LYS A 214 -1.20 9.91 -1.12
C LYS A 214 -2.52 9.33 -0.63
N ILE A 215 -2.77 9.47 0.68
CA ILE A 215 -4.02 9.10 1.32
C ILE A 215 -4.59 10.29 2.09
N MET A 216 -5.91 10.42 2.08
CA MET A 216 -6.64 11.50 2.73
C MET A 216 -7.60 10.96 3.78
N LEU A 217 -7.66 11.59 4.95
CA LEU A 217 -8.58 11.15 5.99
C LEU A 217 -10.05 11.33 5.55
N ILE A 218 -10.88 10.36 5.90
CA ILE A 218 -12.33 10.32 5.61
C ILE A 218 -13.08 11.51 6.23
N SER A 219 -12.54 12.12 7.29
CA SER A 219 -13.14 13.29 7.97
C SER A 219 -12.96 14.61 7.23
N GLY A 220 -12.27 14.63 6.09
CA GLY A 220 -11.92 15.86 5.38
C GLY A 220 -13.07 16.59 4.66
N GLY A 221 -14.33 16.15 4.81
CA GLY A 221 -15.48 16.79 4.17
C GLY A 221 -15.36 16.81 2.65
N GLU A 222 -15.68 17.92 2.00
CA GLU A 222 -15.58 18.07 0.55
C GLU A 222 -14.14 17.96 0.03
N THR A 223 -13.14 18.26 0.88
CA THR A 223 -11.72 18.14 0.53
C THR A 223 -11.33 16.67 0.31
N LEU A 224 -12.03 15.71 0.91
CA LEU A 224 -11.81 14.28 0.64
C LEU A 224 -12.05 13.96 -0.85
N ALA A 225 -13.17 14.40 -1.40
CA ALA A 225 -13.50 14.20 -2.81
C ALA A 225 -12.51 14.93 -3.74
N TYR A 226 -12.09 16.14 -3.35
CA TYR A 226 -11.06 16.90 -4.06
C TYR A 226 -9.72 16.14 -4.11
N ALA A 227 -9.24 15.63 -2.97
CA ALA A 227 -8.00 14.87 -2.90
C ALA A 227 -8.07 13.58 -3.73
N ALA A 228 -9.19 12.85 -3.65
CA ALA A 228 -9.41 11.63 -4.43
C ALA A 228 -9.46 11.91 -5.94
N LYS A 229 -10.08 13.01 -6.37
CA LYS A 229 -10.08 13.45 -7.76
C LYS A 229 -8.67 13.73 -8.28
N LYS A 230 -7.78 14.24 -7.44
CA LYS A 230 -6.34 14.42 -7.75
C LYS A 230 -5.55 13.12 -7.75
N GLY A 231 -6.11 12.02 -7.28
CA GLY A 231 -5.48 10.70 -7.28
C GLY A 231 -5.05 10.20 -5.90
N ALA A 232 -5.52 10.81 -4.80
CA ALA A 232 -5.35 10.24 -3.48
C ALA A 232 -6.29 9.05 -3.24
N GLY A 233 -5.83 8.08 -2.45
CA GLY A 233 -6.69 7.16 -1.74
C GLY A 233 -7.25 7.81 -0.48
N TRP A 234 -7.77 7.00 0.43
CA TRP A 234 -8.32 7.53 1.66
C TRP A 234 -8.00 6.63 2.86
N ARG A 235 -8.16 7.18 4.05
CA ARG A 235 -8.00 6.45 5.31
C ARG A 235 -9.11 6.73 6.30
N ALA A 236 -9.35 5.79 7.20
CA ALA A 236 -10.17 5.98 8.37
C ALA A 236 -9.30 5.80 9.63
N ASP A 237 -9.55 6.60 10.65
CA ASP A 237 -8.77 6.71 11.88
C ASP A 237 -9.39 5.96 13.07
N CYS A 238 -10.66 5.57 12.97
CA CYS A 238 -11.40 4.86 14.01
C CYS A 238 -12.25 3.72 13.44
N TRP A 239 -11.65 2.95 12.53
CA TRP A 239 -12.28 1.79 11.93
C TRP A 239 -12.58 0.71 12.99
N GLY A 240 -13.72 0.07 12.87
CA GLY A 240 -14.19 -0.95 13.82
C GLY A 240 -14.89 -0.39 15.07
N ASP A 241 -15.11 0.92 15.13
CA ASP A 241 -15.93 1.50 16.20
C ASP A 241 -17.42 1.23 15.97
N TRP A 242 -17.98 0.36 16.81
CA TRP A 242 -19.43 0.08 16.87
C TRP A 242 -20.11 0.76 18.07
N HIS A 243 -19.38 1.07 19.13
CA HIS A 243 -19.82 1.80 20.33
C HIS A 243 -18.63 2.10 21.26
N ASN A 244 -17.48 2.48 20.69
CA ASN A 244 -16.25 2.68 21.44
C ASN A 244 -16.35 3.90 22.39
N PHE A 245 -17.09 4.91 21.98
CA PHE A 245 -17.27 6.14 22.76
C PHE A 245 -18.65 6.24 23.42
N THR A 246 -19.70 5.81 22.73
CA THR A 246 -21.09 5.86 23.20
C THR A 246 -21.92 4.81 22.50
N PRO A 247 -22.95 4.24 23.17
CA PRO A 247 -23.87 3.28 22.55
C PRO A 247 -24.75 3.88 21.43
N GLU A 248 -25.00 5.20 21.49
CA GLU A 248 -25.96 5.89 20.62
C GLU A 248 -25.37 6.22 19.24
N TRP A 249 -24.06 6.36 19.16
CA TRP A 249 -23.36 6.77 17.93
C TRP A 249 -22.06 6.00 17.73
N SER A 250 -21.72 5.71 16.47
CA SER A 250 -20.46 5.07 16.13
C SER A 250 -19.98 5.45 14.73
N HIS A 251 -18.66 5.39 14.53
CA HIS A 251 -18.06 5.65 13.22
C HIS A 251 -18.56 4.68 12.15
N MET A 252 -18.67 3.40 12.45
CA MET A 252 -19.04 2.37 11.49
C MET A 252 -20.51 2.46 11.03
N ARG A 253 -21.41 2.89 11.92
CA ARG A 253 -22.85 2.93 11.65
C ARG A 253 -23.32 4.31 11.20
N ASP A 254 -22.85 5.36 11.87
CA ASP A 254 -23.48 6.68 11.81
C ASP A 254 -22.60 7.71 11.09
N ASP A 255 -21.29 7.51 10.93
CA ASP A 255 -20.37 8.49 10.38
C ASP A 255 -19.78 8.08 9.02
N TYR A 256 -19.03 7.01 8.95
CA TYR A 256 -18.29 6.63 7.73
C TYR A 256 -19.18 6.38 6.50
N PRO A 257 -20.33 5.70 6.63
CA PRO A 257 -21.22 5.54 5.47
C PRO A 257 -21.70 6.87 4.90
N GLN A 258 -21.98 7.85 5.77
CA GLN A 258 -22.44 9.19 5.35
C GLN A 258 -21.31 9.98 4.69
N ARG A 259 -20.09 9.92 5.22
CA ARG A 259 -18.91 10.59 4.65
C ARG A 259 -18.55 10.04 3.27
N LEU A 260 -18.57 8.72 3.11
CA LEU A 260 -18.32 8.09 1.82
C LEU A 260 -19.42 8.42 0.79
N ALA A 261 -20.68 8.44 1.21
CA ALA A 261 -21.79 8.82 0.36
C ALA A 261 -21.68 10.31 -0.07
N ALA A 262 -21.31 11.20 0.84
CA ALA A 262 -21.10 12.62 0.55
C ALA A 262 -19.92 12.82 -0.43
N ALA A 263 -18.81 12.12 -0.23
CA ALA A 263 -17.68 12.17 -1.15
C ALA A 263 -18.04 11.65 -2.55
N GLN A 264 -18.82 10.58 -2.65
CA GLN A 264 -19.33 10.05 -3.90
C GLN A 264 -20.29 11.01 -4.58
N ALA A 265 -21.13 11.72 -3.82
CA ALA A 265 -22.02 12.73 -4.35
C ALA A 265 -21.25 13.96 -4.88
N SER A 266 -20.17 14.37 -4.19
CA SER A 266 -19.30 15.46 -4.62
C SER A 266 -18.49 15.14 -5.87
N TRP A 267 -18.09 13.87 -6.03
CA TRP A 267 -17.37 13.39 -7.21
C TRP A 267 -17.73 11.94 -7.52
N SER A 268 -18.38 11.72 -8.64
CA SER A 268 -18.88 10.40 -9.06
C SER A 268 -17.78 9.32 -9.23
N GLY A 269 -16.51 9.72 -9.37
CA GLY A 269 -15.36 8.82 -9.44
C GLY A 269 -14.83 8.34 -8.09
N PHE A 270 -15.34 8.84 -6.96
CA PHE A 270 -14.80 8.56 -5.63
C PHE A 270 -14.73 7.06 -5.31
N ASN A 271 -15.76 6.29 -5.62
CA ASN A 271 -15.79 4.84 -5.39
C ASN A 271 -14.74 4.06 -6.18
N THR A 272 -14.01 4.71 -7.09
CA THR A 272 -12.91 4.10 -7.85
C THR A 272 -11.53 4.64 -7.44
N ALA A 273 -11.43 5.49 -6.43
CA ALA A 273 -10.17 6.09 -5.98
C ALA A 273 -9.15 5.02 -5.57
N TRP A 274 -9.61 3.91 -4.98
CA TRP A 274 -8.79 2.76 -4.60
C TRP A 274 -8.00 2.14 -5.77
N LYS A 275 -8.40 2.38 -7.02
CA LYS A 275 -7.66 1.90 -8.21
C LYS A 275 -6.36 2.66 -8.45
N LYS A 276 -6.16 3.82 -7.79
CA LYS A 276 -5.01 4.71 -8.01
C LYS A 276 -4.12 4.88 -6.79
N ALA A 277 -4.69 4.80 -5.59
CA ALA A 277 -3.96 4.97 -4.35
C ALA A 277 -4.64 4.14 -3.23
N PRO A 278 -3.91 3.77 -2.16
CA PRO A 278 -4.41 2.82 -1.18
C PRO A 278 -5.56 3.34 -0.34
N VAL A 279 -6.42 2.41 0.10
CA VAL A 279 -7.31 2.58 1.24
C VAL A 279 -6.59 2.01 2.47
N SER A 280 -6.43 2.83 3.51
CA SER A 280 -5.71 2.49 4.74
C SER A 280 -6.62 2.66 5.95
N LEU A 281 -6.76 1.62 6.76
CA LEU A 281 -7.67 1.64 7.90
C LEU A 281 -6.90 1.51 9.20
N GLU A 282 -7.21 2.38 10.15
CA GLU A 282 -6.67 2.33 11.52
C GLU A 282 -7.79 2.03 12.50
N ILE A 283 -7.55 1.05 13.40
CA ILE A 283 -8.56 0.66 14.39
C ILE A 283 -8.81 1.76 15.43
N CYS A 284 -10.06 1.82 15.88
CA CYS A 284 -10.44 2.58 17.07
C CYS A 284 -10.00 1.82 18.32
N GLY A 285 -9.25 2.47 19.23
CA GLY A 285 -8.68 1.79 20.40
C GLY A 285 -7.73 0.64 20.01
N TYR A 286 -7.80 -0.46 20.75
CA TYR A 286 -7.00 -1.66 20.53
C TYR A 286 -7.90 -2.89 20.46
N MET A 287 -7.54 -3.91 19.68
CA MET A 287 -8.36 -5.13 19.60
C MET A 287 -8.49 -5.88 20.93
N ALA A 288 -7.51 -5.75 21.83
CA ALA A 288 -7.61 -6.27 23.19
C ALA A 288 -8.75 -5.58 23.98
N GLU A 289 -8.93 -4.27 23.78
CA GLU A 289 -10.03 -3.49 24.39
C GLU A 289 -11.39 -3.82 23.74
N TRP A 290 -11.42 -4.10 22.44
CA TRP A 290 -12.63 -4.59 21.79
C TRP A 290 -13.19 -5.85 22.49
N LEU A 291 -12.28 -6.71 23.00
CA LEU A 291 -12.67 -7.91 23.73
C LEU A 291 -13.02 -7.61 25.21
N SER A 292 -12.14 -6.89 25.92
CA SER A 292 -12.19 -6.77 27.39
C SER A 292 -12.99 -5.57 27.89
N VAL A 293 -13.10 -4.50 27.11
CA VAL A 293 -13.77 -3.25 27.49
C VAL A 293 -15.07 -3.06 26.70
N GLN A 294 -14.99 -3.18 25.37
CA GLN A 294 -16.13 -2.95 24.49
C GLN A 294 -17.04 -4.19 24.37
N HIS A 295 -16.53 -5.38 24.73
CA HIS A 295 -17.23 -6.64 24.63
C HIS A 295 -17.81 -6.92 23.24
N TYR A 296 -17.09 -6.55 22.17
CA TYR A 296 -17.53 -6.79 20.80
C TYR A 296 -17.75 -8.27 20.54
N THR A 297 -18.86 -8.55 19.89
CA THR A 297 -19.15 -9.92 19.41
C THR A 297 -18.24 -10.28 18.24
N ARG A 298 -18.10 -11.57 17.94
CA ARG A 298 -17.37 -12.01 16.74
C ARG A 298 -18.00 -11.45 15.47
N GLU A 299 -19.32 -11.33 15.43
CA GLU A 299 -20.07 -10.78 14.29
C GLU A 299 -19.73 -9.31 14.05
N GLN A 300 -19.61 -8.49 15.11
CA GLN A 300 -19.18 -7.08 14.98
C GLN A 300 -17.75 -6.97 14.46
N VAL A 301 -16.84 -7.80 14.99
CA VAL A 301 -15.45 -7.84 14.50
C VAL A 301 -15.41 -8.32 13.04
N GLN A 302 -16.12 -9.41 12.71
CA GLN A 302 -16.21 -9.88 11.33
C GLN A 302 -16.76 -8.81 10.39
N ALA A 303 -17.84 -8.10 10.79
CA ALA A 303 -18.41 -7.02 9.99
C ALA A 303 -17.43 -5.89 9.75
N SER A 304 -16.53 -5.56 10.71
CA SER A 304 -15.46 -4.59 10.51
C SER A 304 -14.49 -5.03 9.42
N PHE A 305 -14.05 -6.28 9.46
CA PHE A 305 -13.10 -6.81 8.48
C PHE A 305 -13.73 -7.03 7.10
N ASP A 306 -14.99 -7.45 7.04
CA ASP A 306 -15.75 -7.53 5.79
C ASP A 306 -15.93 -6.14 5.14
N TRP A 307 -16.16 -5.12 5.96
CA TRP A 307 -16.22 -3.72 5.50
C TRP A 307 -14.88 -3.27 4.91
N ALA A 308 -13.76 -3.65 5.52
CA ALA A 308 -12.44 -3.35 4.98
C ALA A 308 -12.23 -3.95 3.59
N LEU A 309 -12.61 -5.22 3.40
CA LEU A 309 -12.52 -5.89 2.10
C LEU A 309 -13.47 -5.27 1.06
N ALA A 310 -14.71 -4.94 1.47
CA ALA A 310 -15.70 -4.31 0.60
C ALA A 310 -15.29 -2.92 0.11
N HIS A 311 -14.43 -2.22 0.88
CA HIS A 311 -13.88 -0.92 0.53
C HIS A 311 -12.46 -0.99 -0.05
N HIS A 312 -12.02 -2.16 -0.51
CA HIS A 312 -10.74 -2.36 -1.19
C HIS A 312 -9.53 -1.96 -0.34
N ALA A 313 -9.57 -2.18 0.97
CA ALA A 313 -8.48 -1.83 1.86
C ALA A 313 -7.18 -2.55 1.46
N SER A 314 -6.08 -1.81 1.48
CA SER A 314 -4.74 -2.32 1.20
C SER A 314 -3.93 -2.48 2.47
N THR A 315 -4.22 -1.68 3.50
CA THR A 315 -3.45 -1.68 4.74
C THR A 315 -4.34 -1.54 5.96
N LEU A 316 -3.96 -2.25 7.02
CA LEU A 316 -4.62 -2.21 8.33
C LEU A 316 -3.60 -1.81 9.40
N ASN A 317 -3.83 -0.70 10.08
CA ASN A 317 -3.08 -0.34 11.26
C ASN A 317 -3.82 -0.89 12.50
N LEU A 318 -3.33 -2.00 13.05
CA LEU A 318 -3.84 -2.64 14.26
C LEU A 318 -3.09 -2.12 15.51
N LYS A 319 -2.39 -0.98 15.37
CA LYS A 319 -1.68 -0.24 16.42
C LYS A 319 -0.63 -1.04 17.17
N SER A 320 -0.04 -2.04 16.51
CA SER A 320 1.07 -2.85 17.05
C SER A 320 0.82 -3.41 18.45
N ARG A 321 -0.42 -3.82 18.72
CA ARG A 321 -0.84 -4.45 19.98
C ARG A 321 -1.40 -5.85 19.72
N GLU A 322 -1.35 -6.72 20.71
CA GLU A 322 -1.82 -8.09 20.62
C GLU A 322 -3.22 -8.20 20.03
N VAL A 323 -3.37 -9.06 19.04
CA VAL A 323 -4.68 -9.47 18.49
C VAL A 323 -5.19 -10.62 19.36
N PRO A 324 -6.36 -10.47 20.01
CA PRO A 324 -6.93 -11.54 20.82
C PRO A 324 -7.14 -12.84 20.02
N GLY A 325 -6.79 -13.98 20.60
CA GLY A 325 -6.97 -15.29 19.95
C GLY A 325 -8.39 -15.55 19.46
N LYS A 326 -9.39 -15.00 20.17
CA LYS A 326 -10.80 -15.07 19.77
C LYS A 326 -11.09 -14.45 18.40
N TYR A 327 -10.27 -13.50 17.93
CA TYR A 327 -10.47 -12.77 16.67
C TYR A 327 -9.38 -13.06 15.63
N ARG A 328 -8.34 -13.83 16.00
CA ARG A 328 -7.16 -14.01 15.16
C ARG A 328 -7.48 -14.65 13.80
N ASP A 329 -8.36 -15.60 13.77
CA ASP A 329 -8.80 -16.26 12.53
C ASP A 329 -9.53 -15.31 11.57
N ILE A 330 -10.27 -14.32 12.10
CA ILE A 330 -10.91 -13.27 11.30
C ILE A 330 -9.83 -12.40 10.63
N VAL A 331 -8.84 -11.99 11.42
CA VAL A 331 -7.71 -11.18 10.92
C VAL A 331 -6.95 -11.94 9.85
N ASP A 332 -6.54 -13.18 10.12
CA ASP A 332 -5.74 -13.98 9.19
C ASP A 332 -6.47 -14.23 7.86
N LYS A 333 -7.77 -14.55 7.90
CA LYS A 333 -8.59 -14.71 6.68
C LYS A 333 -8.74 -13.42 5.89
N THR A 334 -8.81 -12.27 6.57
CA THR A 334 -8.84 -10.97 5.90
C THR A 334 -7.50 -10.69 5.23
N LEU A 335 -6.39 -10.99 5.89
CA LEU A 335 -5.04 -10.79 5.35
C LEU A 335 -4.75 -11.67 4.12
N GLU A 336 -5.49 -12.75 3.90
CA GLU A 336 -5.42 -13.51 2.65
C GLU A 336 -5.98 -12.75 1.44
N LYS A 337 -6.77 -11.70 1.65
CA LYS A 337 -7.50 -10.97 0.60
C LYS A 337 -7.20 -9.48 0.54
N ILE A 338 -6.63 -8.90 1.61
CA ILE A 338 -6.39 -7.47 1.67
C ILE A 338 -5.36 -7.03 0.63
N GLY A 339 -5.54 -5.85 0.06
CA GLY A 339 -4.65 -5.31 -0.95
C GLY A 339 -4.51 -6.22 -2.16
N TYR A 340 -3.28 -6.47 -2.59
CA TYR A 340 -2.99 -7.35 -3.72
C TYR A 340 -2.51 -8.74 -3.27
N ARG A 341 -2.90 -9.76 -4.06
CA ARG A 341 -2.44 -11.14 -3.89
C ARG A 341 -2.26 -11.79 -5.26
N PHE A 342 -1.05 -11.70 -5.79
CA PHE A 342 -0.75 -12.22 -7.13
C PHE A 342 -0.49 -13.73 -7.10
N ARG A 343 -0.99 -14.40 -8.14
CA ARG A 343 -0.80 -15.83 -8.35
C ARG A 343 -0.66 -16.14 -9.83
N VAL A 344 0.31 -16.99 -10.18
CA VAL A 344 0.37 -17.61 -11.49
C VAL A 344 -0.70 -18.71 -11.55
N VAL A 345 -1.64 -18.58 -12.47
CA VAL A 345 -2.70 -19.57 -12.71
C VAL A 345 -2.20 -20.67 -13.64
N SER A 346 -1.55 -20.29 -14.74
CA SER A 346 -0.92 -21.22 -15.67
C SER A 346 0.20 -20.56 -16.46
N LEU A 347 1.11 -21.40 -16.94
CA LEU A 347 2.17 -21.04 -17.88
C LEU A 347 2.19 -22.05 -19.01
N THR A 348 2.08 -21.57 -20.27
CA THR A 348 2.18 -22.39 -21.47
C THR A 348 3.44 -21.99 -22.26
N HIS A 349 4.24 -22.97 -22.64
CA HIS A 349 5.42 -22.78 -23.47
C HIS A 349 5.75 -24.08 -24.24
N ASP A 350 6.71 -24.04 -25.17
CA ASP A 350 7.18 -25.22 -25.83
C ASP A 350 8.00 -26.13 -24.89
N LYS A 351 7.84 -27.46 -25.01
CA LYS A 351 8.62 -28.46 -24.27
C LYS A 351 10.10 -28.41 -24.64
N THR A 352 10.34 -28.14 -25.93
CA THR A 352 11.68 -28.05 -26.53
C THR A 352 11.80 -26.77 -27.37
N SER A 353 12.98 -26.17 -27.40
CA SER A 353 13.32 -25.04 -28.25
C SER A 353 14.76 -25.15 -28.75
N LEU A 354 15.06 -24.47 -29.83
CA LEU A 354 16.42 -24.41 -30.36
C LEU A 354 17.23 -23.33 -29.62
N LEU A 355 18.50 -23.60 -29.42
CA LEU A 355 19.46 -22.59 -28.94
C LEU A 355 19.47 -21.39 -29.89
N GLY A 356 19.50 -20.18 -29.36
CA GLY A 356 19.43 -18.95 -30.15
C GLY A 356 18.02 -18.52 -30.55
N GLN A 357 17.00 -19.35 -30.32
CA GLN A 357 15.61 -18.98 -30.57
C GLN A 357 14.92 -18.53 -29.29
N PRO A 358 14.07 -17.48 -29.33
CA PRO A 358 13.35 -17.04 -28.15
C PRO A 358 12.30 -18.07 -27.70
N ILE A 359 12.14 -18.22 -26.39
CA ILE A 359 11.05 -18.99 -25.81
C ILE A 359 9.85 -18.06 -25.63
N VAL A 360 8.68 -18.51 -26.16
CA VAL A 360 7.40 -17.84 -25.92
C VAL A 360 6.80 -18.34 -24.61
N LEU A 361 6.39 -17.43 -23.77
CA LEU A 361 5.79 -17.68 -22.46
C LEU A 361 4.40 -17.04 -22.40
N ASP A 362 3.36 -17.86 -22.55
CA ASP A 362 1.97 -17.44 -22.39
C ASP A 362 1.51 -17.76 -20.98
N SER A 363 1.30 -16.74 -20.16
CA SER A 363 0.94 -16.91 -18.76
C SER A 363 -0.41 -16.30 -18.40
N GLN A 364 -1.15 -17.00 -17.54
CA GLN A 364 -2.36 -16.51 -16.91
C GLN A 364 -2.07 -16.20 -15.44
N TRP A 365 -2.49 -15.05 -15.01
CA TRP A 365 -2.31 -14.54 -13.67
C TRP A 365 -3.65 -14.23 -13.01
N SER A 366 -3.65 -14.20 -11.68
CA SER A 366 -4.76 -13.69 -10.89
C SER A 366 -4.25 -12.71 -9.85
N ASN A 367 -4.97 -11.62 -9.65
CA ASN A 367 -4.92 -10.86 -8.42
C ASN A 367 -6.12 -11.30 -7.58
N ASP A 368 -5.88 -12.17 -6.60
CA ASP A 368 -6.91 -12.73 -5.71
C ASP A 368 -7.18 -11.79 -4.50
N GLY A 369 -6.50 -10.64 -4.43
CA GLY A 369 -6.75 -9.59 -3.47
C GLY A 369 -7.91 -8.67 -3.83
N VAL A 370 -8.15 -7.64 -3.01
CA VAL A 370 -9.24 -6.68 -3.22
C VAL A 370 -8.78 -5.35 -3.81
N ALA A 371 -7.48 -5.15 -4.00
CA ALA A 371 -6.90 -3.91 -4.54
C ALA A 371 -5.69 -4.21 -5.44
N PRO A 372 -5.22 -3.24 -6.27
CA PRO A 372 -3.98 -3.38 -7.02
C PRO A 372 -2.76 -3.11 -6.14
N ILE A 373 -1.56 -3.36 -6.67
CA ILE A 373 -0.32 -2.79 -6.16
C ILE A 373 -0.17 -1.35 -6.67
N TYR A 374 0.33 -0.43 -5.83
CA TYR A 374 0.49 0.98 -6.22
C TYR A 374 1.95 1.35 -6.49
N LEU A 375 2.87 0.53 -6.05
CA LEU A 375 4.31 0.74 -6.23
C LEU A 375 4.82 0.06 -7.50
N SER A 376 5.87 0.61 -8.07
CA SER A 376 6.44 0.13 -9.33
C SER A 376 7.32 -1.08 -9.12
N TYR A 377 6.74 -2.26 -9.31
CA TYR A 377 7.45 -3.52 -9.48
C TYR A 377 7.26 -4.01 -10.91
N ARG A 378 8.18 -4.85 -11.38
CA ARG A 378 8.15 -5.40 -12.75
C ARG A 378 8.17 -6.90 -12.71
N LEU A 379 7.44 -7.53 -13.63
CA LEU A 379 7.51 -8.98 -13.84
C LEU A 379 8.76 -9.32 -14.62
N ALA A 380 9.50 -10.31 -14.15
CA ALA A 380 10.69 -10.82 -14.82
C ALA A 380 10.65 -12.34 -14.92
N TRP A 381 11.11 -12.83 -16.07
CA TRP A 381 11.36 -14.25 -16.35
C TRP A 381 12.86 -14.50 -16.36
N ARG A 382 13.28 -15.68 -15.88
CA ARG A 382 14.65 -16.13 -16.05
C ARG A 382 14.70 -17.59 -16.45
N LEU A 383 15.80 -17.96 -17.12
CA LEU A 383 16.17 -19.33 -17.43
C LEU A 383 17.41 -19.69 -16.61
N GLN A 384 17.37 -20.82 -15.90
CA GLN A 384 18.52 -21.36 -15.17
C GLN A 384 18.96 -22.70 -15.73
N ASP A 385 20.28 -22.96 -15.70
CA ASP A 385 20.83 -24.28 -15.97
C ASP A 385 20.63 -25.24 -14.79
N GLU A 386 21.01 -26.51 -14.95
CA GLU A 386 20.90 -27.54 -13.91
C GLU A 386 21.74 -27.23 -12.65
N GLN A 387 22.75 -26.38 -12.77
CA GLN A 387 23.60 -25.94 -11.69
C GLN A 387 23.01 -24.71 -10.95
N GLY A 388 21.88 -24.19 -11.41
CA GLY A 388 21.22 -23.02 -10.83
C GLY A 388 21.80 -21.67 -11.29
N ASN A 389 22.66 -21.66 -12.31
CA ASN A 389 23.16 -20.41 -12.87
C ASN A 389 22.12 -19.77 -13.80
N THR A 390 21.89 -18.48 -13.66
CA THR A 390 21.03 -17.73 -14.58
C THR A 390 21.69 -17.61 -15.94
N VAL A 391 21.03 -18.16 -16.95
CA VAL A 391 21.47 -18.17 -18.34
C VAL A 391 21.01 -16.92 -19.08
N THR A 392 19.78 -16.52 -18.84
CA THR A 392 19.17 -15.32 -19.40
C THR A 392 18.02 -14.86 -18.50
N GLN A 393 17.73 -13.57 -18.56
CA GLN A 393 16.63 -12.94 -17.83
C GLN A 393 15.99 -11.88 -18.74
N ALA A 394 14.67 -11.76 -18.68
CA ALA A 394 13.92 -10.73 -19.36
C ALA A 394 12.95 -10.06 -18.38
N VAL A 395 12.90 -8.74 -18.42
CA VAL A 395 11.91 -7.95 -17.68
C VAL A 395 10.82 -7.55 -18.68
N THR A 396 9.56 -7.77 -18.32
CA THR A 396 8.44 -7.43 -19.17
C THR A 396 8.11 -5.94 -19.09
N ASP A 397 7.45 -5.40 -20.12
CA ASP A 397 6.94 -4.04 -20.15
C ASP A 397 5.56 -3.93 -19.48
N SER A 398 5.03 -5.01 -18.89
CA SER A 398 3.73 -5.03 -18.23
C SER A 398 3.74 -4.19 -16.96
N ASP A 399 2.83 -3.21 -16.89
CA ASP A 399 2.60 -2.44 -15.67
C ASP A 399 1.61 -3.18 -14.75
N ILE A 400 2.14 -3.93 -13.80
CA ILE A 400 1.34 -4.72 -12.86
C ILE A 400 0.48 -3.87 -11.91
N ARG A 401 0.67 -2.55 -11.87
CA ARG A 401 -0.22 -1.62 -11.14
C ARG A 401 -1.62 -1.55 -11.78
N GLN A 402 -1.72 -1.95 -13.05
CA GLN A 402 -3.00 -2.09 -13.76
C GLN A 402 -3.69 -3.43 -13.49
N TRP A 403 -3.06 -4.33 -12.76
CA TRP A 403 -3.64 -5.64 -12.42
C TRP A 403 -4.62 -5.51 -11.26
N LEU A 404 -5.81 -5.01 -11.59
CA LEU A 404 -6.94 -4.95 -10.65
C LEU A 404 -7.33 -6.37 -10.22
N PRO A 405 -8.12 -6.53 -9.14
CA PRO A 405 -8.66 -7.83 -8.75
C PRO A 405 -9.28 -8.57 -9.94
N GLY A 406 -8.88 -9.83 -10.13
CA GLY A 406 -9.33 -10.69 -11.23
C GLY A 406 -8.21 -11.31 -12.07
N GLN A 407 -8.55 -11.75 -13.28
CA GLN A 407 -7.65 -12.49 -14.17
C GLN A 407 -6.90 -11.56 -15.13
N HIS A 408 -5.64 -11.91 -15.41
CA HIS A 408 -4.76 -11.17 -16.32
C HIS A 408 -3.97 -12.13 -17.19
N ALA A 409 -3.92 -11.88 -18.49
CA ALA A 409 -3.12 -12.65 -19.44
C ALA A 409 -1.86 -11.86 -19.80
N LEU A 410 -0.73 -12.55 -19.90
CA LEU A 410 0.52 -11.96 -20.32
C LEU A 410 1.24 -12.86 -21.33
N HIS A 411 1.55 -12.27 -22.49
CA HIS A 411 2.42 -12.86 -23.49
C HIS A 411 3.82 -12.28 -23.34
N SER A 412 4.84 -13.12 -23.24
CA SER A 412 6.23 -12.71 -23.04
C SER A 412 7.16 -13.54 -23.90
N THR A 413 8.34 -13.03 -24.17
CA THR A 413 9.43 -13.76 -24.81
C THR A 413 10.68 -13.71 -23.96
N LEU A 414 11.41 -14.83 -23.93
CA LEU A 414 12.68 -14.94 -23.23
C LEU A 414 13.76 -15.32 -24.25
N ALA A 415 14.69 -14.42 -24.48
CA ALA A 415 15.80 -14.66 -25.43
C ALA A 415 16.71 -15.79 -24.89
N VAL A 416 17.10 -16.71 -25.75
CA VAL A 416 18.02 -17.80 -25.40
C VAL A 416 19.34 -17.57 -26.14
N PRO A 417 20.48 -17.48 -25.43
CA PRO A 417 21.77 -17.38 -26.07
C PRO A 417 22.13 -18.66 -26.88
N SER A 418 22.67 -18.49 -28.09
CA SER A 418 23.07 -19.61 -28.95
C SER A 418 24.33 -20.37 -28.50
N ASN A 419 25.13 -19.74 -27.62
CA ASN A 419 26.40 -20.29 -27.12
C ASN A 419 26.23 -21.12 -25.81
N ARG A 420 25.05 -21.67 -25.58
CA ARG A 420 24.79 -22.54 -24.44
C ARG A 420 24.82 -24.01 -24.82
N LYS A 421 24.91 -24.89 -23.82
CA LYS A 421 24.84 -26.33 -24.05
C LYS A 421 23.40 -26.78 -24.24
N SER A 422 23.17 -27.75 -25.10
CA SER A 422 21.91 -28.49 -25.15
C SER A 422 21.67 -29.18 -23.82
N GLY A 423 20.42 -29.21 -23.36
CA GLY A 423 20.07 -29.79 -22.06
C GLY A 423 18.78 -29.26 -21.47
N ARG A 424 18.51 -29.64 -20.23
CA ARG A 424 17.33 -29.21 -19.47
C ARG A 424 17.61 -27.89 -18.76
N TYR A 425 16.64 -26.98 -18.83
CA TYR A 425 16.66 -25.69 -18.21
C TYR A 425 15.39 -25.46 -17.41
N VAL A 426 15.47 -24.58 -16.43
CA VAL A 426 14.34 -24.22 -15.53
C VAL A 426 13.84 -22.84 -15.87
N VAL A 427 12.52 -22.68 -15.95
CA VAL A 427 11.83 -21.41 -16.15
C VAL A 427 11.32 -20.91 -14.82
N ASP A 428 11.87 -19.79 -14.36
CA ASP A 428 11.46 -19.11 -13.13
C ASP A 428 10.84 -17.74 -13.42
N VAL A 429 9.99 -17.27 -12.49
CA VAL A 429 9.36 -15.94 -12.54
C VAL A 429 9.52 -15.21 -11.21
N ALA A 430 9.58 -13.88 -11.25
CA ALA A 430 9.52 -13.03 -10.08
C ALA A 430 8.89 -11.67 -10.36
N LEU A 431 8.39 -11.03 -9.33
CA LEU A 431 8.08 -9.60 -9.32
C LEU A 431 9.26 -8.88 -8.64
N ILE A 432 9.99 -8.08 -9.40
CA ILE A 432 11.27 -7.50 -9.02
C ILE A 432 11.16 -5.98 -8.83
N ASP A 433 11.97 -5.45 -7.92
CA ASP A 433 12.17 -4.02 -7.76
C ASP A 433 13.11 -3.42 -8.82
N LYS A 434 13.37 -2.12 -8.74
CA LYS A 434 14.26 -1.40 -9.67
C LYS A 434 15.71 -1.93 -9.66
N SER A 435 16.14 -2.57 -8.57
CA SER A 435 17.47 -3.19 -8.46
C SER A 435 17.54 -4.59 -9.06
N GLY A 436 16.41 -5.14 -9.51
CA GLY A 436 16.29 -6.50 -10.03
C GLY A 436 16.08 -7.56 -8.95
N LYS A 437 15.86 -7.17 -7.69
CA LYS A 437 15.64 -8.09 -6.58
C LYS A 437 14.17 -8.48 -6.51
N ALA A 438 13.90 -9.81 -6.40
CA ALA A 438 12.55 -10.31 -6.12
C ALA A 438 12.08 -9.86 -4.74
N ARG A 439 10.91 -9.23 -4.67
CA ARG A 439 10.39 -8.60 -3.44
C ARG A 439 8.97 -9.03 -3.10
N ILE A 440 8.24 -9.56 -4.05
CA ILE A 440 6.83 -9.89 -3.89
C ILE A 440 6.67 -11.39 -3.76
N GLN A 441 6.03 -11.83 -2.68
CA GLN A 441 5.60 -13.20 -2.50
C GLN A 441 4.34 -13.45 -3.35
N LEU A 442 4.37 -14.52 -4.13
CA LEU A 442 3.21 -15.00 -4.89
C LEU A 442 2.44 -16.03 -4.08
N ALA A 443 1.14 -16.11 -4.30
CA ALA A 443 0.30 -17.15 -3.68
C ALA A 443 0.45 -18.51 -4.39
N ASN A 444 1.69 -18.91 -4.65
CA ASN A 444 2.05 -20.17 -5.29
C ASN A 444 3.14 -20.91 -4.49
N GLU A 445 3.17 -22.22 -4.62
CA GLU A 445 4.36 -23.01 -4.26
C GLU A 445 5.52 -22.71 -5.21
N GLY A 446 6.71 -23.19 -4.86
CA GLY A 446 7.91 -23.13 -5.71
C GLY A 446 8.83 -21.94 -5.48
N GLN A 447 8.60 -21.14 -4.42
CA GLN A 447 9.52 -20.06 -4.05
C GLN A 447 10.91 -20.59 -3.72
N GLN A 448 11.92 -19.96 -4.33
CA GLN A 448 13.33 -20.23 -4.10
C GLN A 448 13.90 -19.24 -3.05
N ASN A 449 15.09 -19.53 -2.52
CA ASN A 449 15.73 -18.71 -1.48
C ASN A 449 16.00 -17.24 -1.91
N ASP A 450 16.07 -16.99 -3.20
CA ASP A 450 16.26 -15.65 -3.78
C ASP A 450 14.96 -14.92 -4.11
N GLY A 451 13.80 -15.52 -3.75
CA GLY A 451 12.47 -14.97 -3.94
C GLY A 451 11.85 -15.23 -5.32
N TRP A 452 12.57 -15.91 -6.23
CA TRP A 452 12.02 -16.34 -7.51
C TRP A 452 11.17 -17.60 -7.35
N TYR A 453 10.24 -17.81 -8.27
CA TYR A 453 9.34 -18.98 -8.29
C TYR A 453 9.67 -19.90 -9.47
N ARG A 454 10.00 -21.14 -9.17
CA ARG A 454 10.21 -22.18 -10.16
C ARG A 454 8.88 -22.68 -10.66
N LEU A 455 8.63 -22.52 -11.97
CA LEU A 455 7.34 -22.88 -12.55
C LEU A 455 7.42 -24.12 -13.45
N SER A 456 8.44 -24.22 -14.29
CA SER A 456 8.50 -25.24 -15.32
C SER A 456 9.94 -25.57 -15.73
N THR A 457 10.06 -26.51 -16.66
CA THR A 457 11.33 -26.85 -17.31
C THR A 457 11.14 -26.93 -18.82
N ILE A 458 12.22 -26.63 -19.57
CA ILE A 458 12.30 -26.71 -21.04
C ILE A 458 13.60 -27.39 -21.44
N THR A 459 13.57 -28.13 -22.54
CA THR A 459 14.79 -28.69 -23.12
C THR A 459 15.27 -27.84 -24.30
N LEU A 460 16.51 -27.38 -24.24
CA LEU A 460 17.17 -26.66 -25.34
C LEU A 460 18.02 -27.65 -26.19
N GLN A 461 17.91 -27.53 -27.50
CA GLN A 461 18.57 -28.42 -28.50
C GLN A 461 19.49 -27.63 -29.43
#